data_14e0d277bb9c79e98bba9424e67d67ab
#
_entry.id   14e0d277bb9c79e98bba9424e67d67ab
#
_cell.length_a   1.000
_cell.length_b   1.000
_cell.length_c   1.000
_cell.angle_alpha   90.00
_cell.angle_beta   90.00
_cell.angle_gamma   90.00
#
_symmetry.space_group_name_H-M   'P 1'
#
loop_
_entity.id
_entity.type
_entity.pdbx_description
1 polymer ?
#
loop_
_entity_poly.entity_id
_entity_poly.type
_entity_poly.pdbx_seq_one_letter_code
_entity_poly.pdbx_strand_id
1 'polypeptide(L)'
;MKKLVATAPRVAALVEYEDRPVAAHEVKIRARYGAPKHGTEVVDFRAASPFIDEEFNAEWQMFTPREEGAARGIEFGKFQLGNMIVGDIIECGADVTEYQIGDSVCCYGPLQETVIVNAVNNYKLRKMPKGASWKNAVCYDPAQFAMSGVRDANVRVGDFVVVVGLGAIGQIAIQLAKKAGASVVIGVDPIEHRCEIARRHGADHCLNPIGTDVGLEIKKLTGKQGADVIIETSGFADALQSALRGLAYGGTISYVAFAKPFA
;
A
#
# COMPACT_ATOMS: atom_id res chain seq x y z
N MET A 1 -18.66 14.42 -16.22
CA MET A 1 -17.34 13.97 -15.73
C MET A 1 -17.29 12.45 -15.71
N LYS A 2 -16.09 11.86 -15.59
CA LYS A 2 -15.90 10.39 -15.66
C LYS A 2 -15.24 9.86 -14.40
N LYS A 3 -15.65 8.65 -13.98
CA LYS A 3 -15.10 7.87 -12.88
C LYS A 3 -14.87 6.41 -13.29
N LEU A 4 -13.90 5.75 -12.66
CA LEU A 4 -13.60 4.35 -12.93
C LEU A 4 -14.38 3.46 -11.96
N VAL A 5 -15.14 2.49 -12.50
CA VAL A 5 -15.99 1.58 -11.74
C VAL A 5 -15.73 0.14 -12.16
N ALA A 6 -15.69 -0.78 -11.20
CA ALA A 6 -15.70 -2.21 -11.47
C ALA A 6 -17.13 -2.64 -11.82
N THR A 7 -17.36 -3.05 -13.07
CA THR A 7 -18.69 -3.42 -13.58
C THR A 7 -18.96 -4.92 -13.52
N ALA A 8 -17.90 -5.72 -13.48
CA ALA A 8 -17.92 -7.17 -13.25
C ALA A 8 -16.53 -7.58 -12.70
N PRO A 9 -16.36 -8.83 -12.23
CA PRO A 9 -15.04 -9.33 -11.84
C PRO A 9 -14.02 -9.15 -12.97
N ARG A 10 -12.93 -8.44 -12.65
CA ARG A 10 -11.82 -8.10 -13.57
C ARG A 10 -12.23 -7.21 -14.76
N VAL A 11 -13.37 -6.56 -14.71
CA VAL A 11 -13.84 -5.63 -15.74
C VAL A 11 -14.04 -4.26 -15.13
N ALA A 12 -13.34 -3.27 -15.66
CA ALA A 12 -13.48 -1.87 -15.26
C ALA A 12 -13.97 -1.03 -16.44
N ALA A 13 -14.82 -0.06 -16.16
CA ALA A 13 -15.33 0.88 -17.16
C ALA A 13 -15.30 2.31 -16.63
N LEU A 14 -15.11 3.25 -17.55
CA LEU A 14 -15.35 4.67 -17.27
C LEU A 14 -16.86 4.94 -17.40
N VAL A 15 -17.45 5.43 -16.32
CA VAL A 15 -18.86 5.82 -16.27
C VAL A 15 -18.98 7.31 -16.01
N GLU A 16 -20.03 7.91 -16.56
CA GLU A 16 -20.31 9.32 -16.35
C GLU A 16 -20.92 9.57 -14.97
N TYR A 17 -20.65 10.73 -14.39
CA TYR A 17 -21.26 11.21 -13.16
C TYR A 17 -21.33 12.72 -13.14
N GLU A 18 -22.17 13.24 -12.26
CA GLU A 18 -22.26 14.66 -11.94
C GLU A 18 -21.79 14.91 -10.51
N ASP A 19 -21.08 16.02 -10.29
CA ASP A 19 -20.70 16.44 -8.95
C ASP A 19 -21.92 16.94 -8.18
N ARG A 20 -21.92 16.65 -6.90
CA ARG A 20 -22.78 17.36 -5.96
C ARG A 20 -22.16 18.71 -5.56
N PRO A 21 -22.94 19.64 -5.01
CA PRO A 21 -22.40 20.85 -4.38
C PRO A 21 -21.43 20.52 -3.23
N VAL A 22 -20.45 21.39 -3.02
CA VAL A 22 -19.51 21.32 -1.91
C VAL A 22 -20.19 21.80 -0.63
N ALA A 23 -20.14 21.02 0.45
CA ALA A 23 -20.64 21.43 1.75
C ALA A 23 -19.67 22.42 2.43
N ALA A 24 -20.13 23.11 3.49
CA ALA A 24 -19.36 24.16 4.16
C ALA A 24 -17.96 23.70 4.66
N HIS A 25 -17.83 22.42 5.05
CA HIS A 25 -16.59 21.83 5.58
C HIS A 25 -15.78 21.05 4.54
N GLU A 26 -16.11 21.13 3.25
CA GLU A 26 -15.51 20.31 2.20
C GLU A 26 -14.71 21.13 1.20
N VAL A 27 -13.82 20.44 0.49
CA VAL A 27 -13.15 20.95 -0.71
C VAL A 27 -13.40 20.03 -1.90
N LYS A 28 -13.43 20.62 -3.10
CA LYS A 28 -13.42 19.87 -4.36
C LYS A 28 -12.03 19.91 -4.96
N ILE A 29 -11.53 18.75 -5.31
CA ILE A 29 -10.20 18.55 -5.87
C ILE A 29 -10.35 18.08 -7.31
N ARG A 30 -9.69 18.75 -8.25
CA ARG A 30 -9.49 18.25 -9.61
C ARG A 30 -8.30 17.31 -9.61
N ALA A 31 -8.54 16.00 -9.85
CA ALA A 31 -7.50 15.00 -9.87
C ALA A 31 -6.53 15.20 -11.04
N ARG A 32 -5.25 15.09 -10.78
CA ARG A 32 -4.17 15.05 -11.78
C ARG A 32 -3.63 13.65 -11.97
N TYR A 33 -3.43 12.92 -10.87
CA TYR A 33 -3.04 11.51 -10.84
C TYR A 33 -3.86 10.79 -9.78
N GLY A 34 -4.08 9.52 -10.01
CA GLY A 34 -4.64 8.62 -9.02
C GLY A 34 -4.00 7.24 -9.13
N ALA A 35 -4.04 6.48 -8.06
CA ALA A 35 -3.53 5.12 -8.02
C ALA A 35 -4.48 4.19 -7.27
N PRO A 36 -4.66 2.94 -7.75
CA PRO A 36 -5.36 1.91 -7.00
C PRO A 36 -4.46 1.37 -5.89
N LYS A 37 -5.07 0.87 -4.82
CA LYS A 37 -4.38 0.11 -3.78
C LYS A 37 -4.33 -1.36 -4.19
N HIS A 38 -3.31 -1.68 -4.95
CA HIS A 38 -3.20 -2.96 -5.65
C HIS A 38 -3.33 -4.19 -4.72
N GLY A 39 -2.76 -4.19 -3.51
CA GLY A 39 -2.82 -5.33 -2.59
C GLY A 39 -4.23 -5.62 -2.04
N THR A 40 -5.03 -4.59 -1.78
CA THR A 40 -6.38 -4.73 -1.22
C THR A 40 -7.45 -4.68 -2.29
N GLU A 41 -7.42 -3.65 -3.13
CA GLU A 41 -8.46 -3.36 -4.10
C GLU A 41 -8.54 -4.40 -5.23
N VAL A 42 -7.38 -4.94 -5.65
CA VAL A 42 -7.34 -5.94 -6.73
C VAL A 42 -8.00 -7.27 -6.33
N VAL A 43 -7.95 -7.67 -5.05
CA VAL A 43 -8.62 -8.89 -4.61
C VAL A 43 -10.14 -8.73 -4.64
N ASP A 44 -10.66 -7.56 -4.27
CA ASP A 44 -12.08 -7.21 -4.40
C ASP A 44 -12.49 -7.11 -5.87
N PHE A 45 -11.70 -6.42 -6.69
CA PHE A 45 -11.91 -6.32 -8.14
C PHE A 45 -11.96 -7.68 -8.86
N ARG A 46 -11.25 -8.67 -8.32
CA ARG A 46 -11.25 -10.05 -8.83
C ARG A 46 -12.35 -10.94 -8.24
N ALA A 47 -13.15 -10.42 -7.33
CA ALA A 47 -14.08 -11.21 -6.51
C ALA A 47 -13.37 -12.37 -5.77
N ALA A 48 -12.19 -12.11 -5.25
CA ALA A 48 -11.32 -13.09 -4.59
C ALA A 48 -10.80 -12.59 -3.24
N SER A 49 -11.56 -11.71 -2.59
CA SER A 49 -11.21 -11.22 -1.25
C SER A 49 -11.12 -12.38 -0.26
N PRO A 50 -10.04 -12.48 0.54
CA PRO A 50 -9.95 -13.48 1.59
C PRO A 50 -11.00 -13.27 2.70
N PHE A 51 -11.59 -12.07 2.77
CA PHE A 51 -12.60 -11.68 3.75
C PHE A 51 -14.00 -11.54 3.15
N ILE A 52 -14.29 -12.30 2.06
CA ILE A 52 -15.61 -12.22 1.40
C ILE A 52 -16.76 -12.64 2.32
N ASP A 53 -16.48 -13.53 3.24
CA ASP A 53 -17.44 -14.06 4.23
C ASP A 53 -17.28 -13.39 5.61
N GLU A 54 -16.42 -12.40 5.73
CA GLU A 54 -16.15 -11.68 6.95
C GLU A 54 -16.37 -10.17 6.76
N GLU A 55 -16.61 -9.46 7.88
CA GLU A 55 -16.66 -8.01 7.93
C GLU A 55 -15.83 -7.49 9.10
N PHE A 56 -15.29 -6.27 8.95
CA PHE A 56 -14.50 -5.65 10.01
C PHE A 56 -15.44 -5.14 11.12
N ASN A 57 -15.31 -5.75 12.30
CA ASN A 57 -16.00 -5.30 13.50
C ASN A 57 -15.16 -4.21 14.18
N ALA A 58 -15.72 -2.98 14.23
CA ALA A 58 -15.01 -1.83 14.78
C ALA A 58 -14.87 -1.88 16.31
N GLU A 59 -15.77 -2.56 17.03
CA GLU A 59 -15.70 -2.71 18.47
C GLU A 59 -14.54 -3.64 18.87
N TRP A 60 -14.47 -4.80 18.22
CA TRP A 60 -13.42 -5.80 18.48
C TRP A 60 -12.13 -5.55 17.68
N GLN A 61 -12.14 -4.60 16.74
CA GLN A 61 -11.03 -4.29 15.83
C GLN A 61 -10.46 -5.52 15.09
N MET A 62 -11.36 -6.44 14.70
CA MET A 62 -11.02 -7.67 13.99
C MET A 62 -12.07 -8.01 12.93
N PHE A 63 -11.72 -8.89 12.02
CA PHE A 63 -12.69 -9.46 11.09
C PHE A 63 -13.51 -10.55 11.81
N THR A 64 -14.83 -10.48 11.66
CA THR A 64 -15.80 -11.43 12.19
C THR A 64 -16.66 -12.00 11.08
N PRO A 65 -17.19 -13.22 11.21
CA PRO A 65 -18.10 -13.77 10.22
C PRO A 65 -19.28 -12.82 9.95
N ARG A 66 -19.67 -12.66 8.70
CA ARG A 66 -20.87 -11.89 8.32
C ARG A 66 -22.12 -12.61 8.82
N GLU A 67 -23.15 -11.83 9.11
CA GLU A 67 -24.46 -12.37 9.41
C GLU A 67 -25.03 -13.17 8.22
N GLU A 68 -25.83 -14.18 8.53
CA GLU A 68 -26.49 -14.99 7.51
C GLU A 68 -27.42 -14.11 6.64
N GLY A 69 -27.24 -14.17 5.30
CA GLY A 69 -27.99 -13.33 4.36
C GLY A 69 -27.39 -11.97 4.08
N ALA A 70 -26.32 -11.56 4.76
CA ALA A 70 -25.63 -10.31 4.44
C ALA A 70 -24.97 -10.36 3.04
N ALA A 71 -24.91 -9.20 2.37
CA ALA A 71 -24.25 -9.06 1.08
C ALA A 71 -22.76 -9.43 1.20
N ARG A 72 -22.26 -10.24 0.27
CA ARG A 72 -20.87 -10.70 0.24
C ARG A 72 -20.05 -9.97 -0.81
N GLY A 73 -18.83 -9.58 -0.45
CA GLY A 73 -17.92 -8.90 -1.36
C GLY A 73 -18.38 -7.49 -1.74
N ILE A 74 -18.00 -7.06 -2.94
CA ILE A 74 -18.34 -5.74 -3.48
C ILE A 74 -19.58 -5.81 -4.38
N GLU A 75 -20.28 -4.70 -4.50
CA GLU A 75 -21.36 -4.53 -5.47
C GLU A 75 -20.79 -4.04 -6.81
N PHE A 76 -20.66 -4.92 -7.79
CA PHE A 76 -20.25 -4.56 -9.14
C PHE A 76 -21.26 -3.59 -9.78
N GLY A 77 -20.72 -2.61 -10.52
CA GLY A 77 -21.52 -1.47 -11.03
C GLY A 77 -21.54 -0.26 -10.09
N LYS A 78 -21.31 -0.44 -8.80
CA LYS A 78 -21.19 0.65 -7.82
C LYS A 78 -19.79 0.82 -7.24
N PHE A 79 -18.99 -0.25 -7.20
CA PHE A 79 -17.64 -0.24 -6.64
C PHE A 79 -16.70 0.66 -7.47
N GLN A 80 -16.37 1.82 -6.90
CA GLN A 80 -15.42 2.75 -7.51
C GLN A 80 -14.00 2.27 -7.25
N LEU A 81 -13.21 2.22 -8.31
CA LEU A 81 -11.80 1.87 -8.23
C LEU A 81 -10.96 3.10 -7.88
N GLY A 82 -9.87 2.87 -7.15
CA GLY A 82 -8.94 3.91 -6.73
C GLY A 82 -8.92 4.11 -5.21
N ASN A 83 -7.74 4.43 -4.71
CA ASN A 83 -7.52 4.64 -3.29
C ASN A 83 -6.82 5.97 -3.00
N MET A 84 -5.96 6.42 -3.90
CA MET A 84 -5.14 7.61 -3.72
C MET A 84 -5.30 8.55 -4.89
N ILE A 85 -5.45 9.83 -4.60
CA ILE A 85 -5.42 10.89 -5.59
C ILE A 85 -4.48 12.01 -5.18
N VAL A 86 -3.96 12.71 -6.18
CA VAL A 86 -3.30 14.00 -6.06
C VAL A 86 -3.91 14.97 -7.05
N GLY A 87 -4.10 16.20 -6.65
CA GLY A 87 -4.76 17.19 -7.49
C GLY A 87 -4.75 18.59 -6.89
N ASP A 88 -5.41 19.51 -7.57
CA ASP A 88 -5.55 20.90 -7.13
C ASP A 88 -6.96 21.15 -6.58
N ILE A 89 -7.04 21.89 -5.48
CA ILE A 89 -8.32 22.37 -4.95
C ILE A 89 -8.90 23.41 -5.92
N ILE A 90 -10.14 23.20 -6.34
CA ILE A 90 -10.85 24.07 -7.27
C ILE A 90 -12.08 24.75 -6.64
N GLU A 91 -12.51 24.28 -5.47
CA GLU A 91 -13.63 24.85 -4.72
C GLU A 91 -13.45 24.57 -3.23
N CYS A 92 -13.78 25.54 -2.37
CA CYS A 92 -13.73 25.43 -0.92
C CYS A 92 -15.06 25.79 -0.31
N GLY A 93 -15.51 25.01 0.67
CA GLY A 93 -16.65 25.34 1.50
C GLY A 93 -16.35 26.48 2.48
N ALA A 94 -17.39 27.11 3.02
CA ALA A 94 -17.28 28.34 3.82
C ALA A 94 -16.51 28.18 5.15
N ASP A 95 -16.52 26.97 5.72
CA ASP A 95 -15.84 26.67 7.01
C ASP A 95 -14.38 26.20 6.83
N VAL A 96 -13.91 26.08 5.58
CA VAL A 96 -12.55 25.63 5.29
C VAL A 96 -11.57 26.77 5.44
N THR A 97 -10.70 26.71 6.44
CA THR A 97 -9.70 27.75 6.75
C THR A 97 -8.28 27.33 6.45
N GLU A 98 -7.98 26.02 6.44
CA GLU A 98 -6.62 25.50 6.26
C GLU A 98 -6.21 25.35 4.78
N TYR A 99 -7.19 25.37 3.86
CA TYR A 99 -7.00 25.17 2.44
C TYR A 99 -7.58 26.31 1.63
N GLN A 100 -7.03 26.52 0.44
CA GLN A 100 -7.51 27.51 -0.53
C GLN A 100 -7.53 26.97 -1.95
N ILE A 101 -8.28 27.61 -2.82
CA ILE A 101 -8.29 27.30 -4.26
C ILE A 101 -6.86 27.45 -4.82
N GLY A 102 -6.42 26.44 -5.57
CA GLY A 102 -5.06 26.35 -6.12
C GLY A 102 -4.08 25.60 -5.25
N ASP A 103 -4.41 25.24 -4.01
CA ASP A 103 -3.55 24.35 -3.21
C ASP A 103 -3.45 22.97 -3.88
N SER A 104 -2.20 22.50 -4.03
CA SER A 104 -1.93 21.13 -4.46
C SER A 104 -1.99 20.18 -3.27
N VAL A 105 -2.77 19.12 -3.39
CA VAL A 105 -3.05 18.20 -2.27
C VAL A 105 -2.96 16.74 -2.69
N CYS A 106 -2.74 15.87 -1.70
CA CYS A 106 -2.95 14.43 -1.80
C CYS A 106 -3.99 13.99 -0.77
N CYS A 107 -4.82 13.01 -1.12
CA CYS A 107 -5.81 12.41 -0.23
C CYS A 107 -6.22 11.01 -0.70
N TYR A 108 -6.99 10.33 0.15
CA TYR A 108 -7.71 9.13 -0.26
C TYR A 108 -8.90 9.52 -1.13
N GLY A 109 -9.11 8.76 -2.19
CA GLY A 109 -10.24 8.95 -3.08
C GLY A 109 -10.24 8.01 -4.28
N PRO A 110 -11.40 7.83 -4.91
CA PRO A 110 -11.53 7.00 -6.10
C PRO A 110 -10.90 7.65 -7.34
N LEU A 111 -10.63 6.83 -8.35
CA LEU A 111 -10.18 7.30 -9.66
C LEU A 111 -11.33 7.97 -10.40
N GLN A 112 -11.44 9.28 -10.26
CA GLN A 112 -12.42 10.13 -10.92
C GLN A 112 -11.85 11.54 -11.17
N GLU A 113 -12.49 12.30 -12.06
CA GLU A 113 -11.98 13.61 -12.50
C GLU A 113 -11.98 14.66 -11.39
N THR A 114 -12.99 14.62 -10.51
CA THR A 114 -13.07 15.49 -9.33
C THR A 114 -13.44 14.69 -8.09
N VAL A 115 -12.88 15.04 -6.94
CA VAL A 115 -13.17 14.37 -5.66
C VAL A 115 -13.55 15.44 -4.63
N ILE A 116 -14.67 15.21 -3.92
CA ILE A 116 -15.11 16.06 -2.83
C ILE A 116 -14.79 15.35 -1.52
N VAL A 117 -14.04 16.02 -0.65
CA VAL A 117 -13.59 15.46 0.63
C VAL A 117 -13.80 16.48 1.76
N ASN A 118 -14.06 15.97 2.96
CA ASN A 118 -14.01 16.79 4.16
C ASN A 118 -12.60 17.38 4.33
N ALA A 119 -12.49 18.67 4.57
CA ALA A 119 -11.23 19.39 4.75
C ALA A 119 -11.00 19.87 6.19
N VAL A 120 -11.99 19.70 7.09
CA VAL A 120 -11.90 20.12 8.48
C VAL A 120 -11.53 18.90 9.35
N ASN A 121 -10.43 19.02 10.12
CA ASN A 121 -9.92 17.94 10.98
C ASN A 121 -9.66 16.60 10.25
N ASN A 122 -9.28 16.66 8.98
CA ASN A 122 -9.02 15.48 8.15
C ASN A 122 -7.53 15.27 7.92
N TYR A 123 -6.89 14.45 8.76
CA TYR A 123 -5.47 14.09 8.60
C TYR A 123 -5.14 13.35 7.28
N LYS A 124 -6.16 12.84 6.58
CA LYS A 124 -6.01 12.13 5.29
C LYS A 124 -5.92 13.09 4.09
N LEU A 125 -6.30 14.35 4.26
CA LEU A 125 -6.09 15.41 3.27
C LEU A 125 -4.83 16.18 3.64
N ARG A 126 -3.86 16.29 2.73
CA ARG A 126 -2.57 16.92 3.02
C ARG A 126 -2.13 17.82 1.87
N LYS A 127 -1.63 19.01 2.19
CA LYS A 127 -0.94 19.85 1.21
C LYS A 127 0.34 19.18 0.75
N MET A 128 0.59 19.21 -0.55
CA MET A 128 1.85 18.75 -1.09
C MET A 128 2.97 19.75 -0.77
N PRO A 129 4.16 19.27 -0.36
CA PRO A 129 5.32 20.14 -0.24
C PRO A 129 5.62 20.85 -1.57
N LYS A 130 6.04 22.11 -1.51
CA LYS A 130 6.39 22.89 -2.71
C LYS A 130 7.48 22.18 -3.52
N GLY A 131 7.23 21.98 -4.80
CA GLY A 131 8.15 21.28 -5.71
C GLY A 131 8.08 19.74 -5.63
N ALA A 132 7.21 19.17 -4.82
CA ALA A 132 7.03 17.72 -4.77
C ALA A 132 6.49 17.16 -6.08
N SER A 133 7.00 16.01 -6.48
CA SER A 133 6.50 15.28 -7.65
C SER A 133 5.10 14.72 -7.39
N TRP A 134 4.16 15.01 -8.29
CA TRP A 134 2.82 14.42 -8.27
C TRP A 134 2.83 12.90 -8.27
N LYS A 135 3.74 12.30 -9.04
CA LYS A 135 3.90 10.84 -9.13
C LYS A 135 4.43 10.23 -7.83
N ASN A 136 5.28 10.96 -7.10
CA ASN A 136 5.74 10.51 -5.79
C ASN A 136 4.66 10.70 -4.73
N ALA A 137 3.95 11.83 -4.77
CA ALA A 137 2.92 12.15 -3.80
C ALA A 137 1.74 11.16 -3.85
N VAL A 138 1.38 10.62 -5.03
CA VAL A 138 0.31 9.63 -5.14
C VAL A 138 0.63 8.30 -4.48
N CYS A 139 1.90 8.06 -4.13
CA CYS A 139 2.34 6.84 -3.45
C CYS A 139 2.35 6.96 -1.91
N TYR A 140 1.69 7.97 -1.33
CA TYR A 140 1.77 8.21 0.11
C TYR A 140 1.16 7.08 0.95
N ASP A 141 0.12 6.39 0.49
CA ASP A 141 -0.46 5.25 1.21
C ASP A 141 0.53 4.07 1.32
N PRO A 142 1.09 3.51 0.23
CA PRO A 142 2.11 2.47 0.37
C PRO A 142 3.35 2.96 1.13
N ALA A 143 3.67 4.26 1.09
CA ALA A 143 4.78 4.81 1.86
C ALA A 143 4.51 4.80 3.38
N GLN A 144 3.27 5.02 3.82
CA GLN A 144 2.92 4.89 5.24
C GLN A 144 3.09 3.45 5.73
N PHE A 145 2.60 2.47 4.98
CA PHE A 145 2.75 1.05 5.35
C PHE A 145 4.21 0.60 5.34
N ALA A 146 4.98 1.03 4.33
CA ALA A 146 6.42 0.75 4.31
C ALA A 146 7.15 1.39 5.49
N MET A 147 6.80 2.63 5.84
CA MET A 147 7.36 3.34 7.00
C MET A 147 7.03 2.63 8.32
N SER A 148 5.77 2.23 8.52
CA SER A 148 5.39 1.42 9.69
C SER A 148 6.20 0.13 9.73
N GLY A 149 6.23 -0.63 8.64
CA GLY A 149 6.98 -1.89 8.58
C GLY A 149 8.45 -1.77 9.00
N VAL A 150 9.13 -0.72 8.54
CA VAL A 150 10.54 -0.46 8.89
C VAL A 150 10.69 0.00 10.35
N ARG A 151 9.79 0.87 10.84
CA ARG A 151 9.83 1.38 12.22
C ARG A 151 9.45 0.32 13.24
N ASP A 152 8.38 -0.42 12.99
CA ASP A 152 7.87 -1.45 13.89
C ASP A 152 8.84 -2.63 13.98
N ALA A 153 9.55 -2.93 12.88
CA ALA A 153 10.66 -3.87 12.87
C ALA A 153 11.91 -3.35 13.61
N ASN A 154 11.93 -2.07 13.98
CA ASN A 154 13.04 -1.43 14.67
C ASN A 154 14.39 -1.61 13.93
N VAL A 155 14.38 -1.38 12.61
CA VAL A 155 15.58 -1.46 11.77
C VAL A 155 16.65 -0.49 12.30
N ARG A 156 17.86 -0.98 12.50
CA ARG A 156 19.00 -0.27 13.11
C ARG A 156 20.17 -0.18 12.14
N VAL A 157 21.09 0.70 12.47
CA VAL A 157 22.38 0.79 11.77
C VAL A 157 23.14 -0.53 11.91
N GLY A 158 23.54 -1.08 10.76
CA GLY A 158 24.29 -2.33 10.70
C GLY A 158 23.45 -3.58 10.43
N ASP A 159 22.12 -3.53 10.58
CA ASP A 159 21.25 -4.68 10.39
C ASP A 159 21.32 -5.28 8.97
N PHE A 160 21.12 -6.58 8.89
CA PHE A 160 20.78 -7.31 7.66
C PHE A 160 19.26 -7.36 7.52
N VAL A 161 18.72 -6.68 6.51
CA VAL A 161 17.28 -6.55 6.30
C VAL A 161 16.85 -7.31 5.05
N VAL A 162 15.81 -8.14 5.19
CA VAL A 162 15.17 -8.83 4.07
C VAL A 162 13.77 -8.25 3.85
N VAL A 163 13.43 -7.92 2.61
CA VAL A 163 12.09 -7.48 2.20
C VAL A 163 11.49 -8.52 1.26
N VAL A 164 10.42 -9.19 1.73
CA VAL A 164 9.71 -10.22 0.97
C VAL A 164 8.53 -9.59 0.25
N GLY A 165 8.52 -9.70 -1.08
CA GLY A 165 7.58 -9.02 -1.96
C GLY A 165 8.03 -7.61 -2.34
N LEU A 166 8.32 -7.39 -3.63
CA LEU A 166 8.80 -6.12 -4.15
C LEU A 166 7.72 -5.39 -4.96
N GLY A 167 6.49 -5.37 -4.42
CA GLY A 167 5.40 -4.50 -4.87
C GLY A 167 5.62 -3.05 -4.43
N ALA A 168 4.60 -2.21 -4.47
CA ALA A 168 4.72 -0.79 -4.12
C ALA A 168 5.26 -0.57 -2.68
N ILE A 169 4.76 -1.33 -1.71
CA ILE A 169 5.22 -1.25 -0.31
C ILE A 169 6.66 -1.73 -0.21
N GLY A 170 6.99 -2.91 -0.77
CA GLY A 170 8.34 -3.48 -0.69
C GLY A 170 9.40 -2.60 -1.35
N GLN A 171 9.12 -2.01 -2.52
CA GLN A 171 10.04 -1.07 -3.18
C GLN A 171 10.37 0.15 -2.30
N ILE A 172 9.40 0.65 -1.55
CA ILE A 172 9.60 1.78 -0.63
C ILE A 172 10.31 1.29 0.64
N ALA A 173 9.97 0.11 1.15
CA ALA A 173 10.61 -0.49 2.32
C ALA A 173 12.12 -0.71 2.11
N ILE A 174 12.54 -1.17 0.92
CA ILE A 174 13.97 -1.27 0.52
C ILE A 174 14.68 0.08 0.73
N GLN A 175 14.11 1.16 0.19
CA GLN A 175 14.70 2.49 0.28
C GLN A 175 14.77 2.99 1.73
N LEU A 176 13.70 2.75 2.50
CA LEU A 176 13.64 3.17 3.91
C LEU A 176 14.61 2.36 4.80
N ALA A 177 14.71 1.05 4.60
CA ALA A 177 15.67 0.21 5.32
C ALA A 177 17.11 0.68 5.08
N LYS A 178 17.45 0.99 3.81
CA LYS A 178 18.77 1.53 3.47
C LYS A 178 19.04 2.88 4.14
N LYS A 179 18.02 3.77 4.16
CA LYS A 179 18.12 5.07 4.84
C LYS A 179 18.14 4.96 6.38
N ALA A 180 17.56 3.91 6.94
CA ALA A 180 17.64 3.62 8.38
C ALA A 180 19.02 3.10 8.81
N GLY A 181 19.90 2.77 7.86
CA GLY A 181 21.28 2.37 8.13
C GLY A 181 21.51 0.87 8.03
N ALA A 182 20.61 0.10 7.43
CA ALA A 182 20.84 -1.32 7.16
C ALA A 182 22.16 -1.51 6.36
N SER A 183 23.00 -2.42 6.83
CA SER A 183 24.28 -2.74 6.17
C SER A 183 24.05 -3.46 4.85
N VAL A 184 23.15 -4.43 4.84
CA VAL A 184 22.72 -5.18 3.67
C VAL A 184 21.20 -5.23 3.59
N VAL A 185 20.65 -4.92 2.41
CA VAL A 185 19.22 -5.02 2.11
C VAL A 185 19.02 -6.04 1.00
N ILE A 186 18.25 -7.09 1.30
CA ILE A 186 17.96 -8.21 0.38
C ILE A 186 16.49 -8.15 0.00
N GLY A 187 16.20 -8.02 -1.30
CA GLY A 187 14.85 -8.16 -1.82
C GLY A 187 14.53 -9.60 -2.22
N VAL A 188 13.28 -10.02 -2.08
CA VAL A 188 12.79 -11.34 -2.53
C VAL A 188 11.52 -11.16 -3.35
N ASP A 189 11.55 -11.47 -4.64
CA ASP A 189 10.38 -11.42 -5.53
C ASP A 189 10.61 -12.31 -6.77
N PRO A 190 9.60 -13.04 -7.27
CA PRO A 190 9.76 -13.87 -8.46
C PRO A 190 9.82 -13.06 -9.78
N ILE A 191 9.49 -11.78 -9.75
CA ILE A 191 9.43 -10.93 -10.94
C ILE A 191 10.73 -10.13 -11.09
N GLU A 192 11.57 -10.53 -12.06
CA GLU A 192 12.90 -9.92 -12.26
C GLU A 192 12.84 -8.40 -12.46
N HIS A 193 11.85 -7.89 -13.19
CA HIS A 193 11.69 -6.44 -13.36
C HIS A 193 11.55 -5.69 -12.02
N ARG A 194 10.88 -6.27 -11.02
CA ARG A 194 10.80 -5.70 -9.67
C ARG A 194 12.13 -5.75 -8.94
N CYS A 195 12.87 -6.84 -9.12
CA CYS A 195 14.22 -7.00 -8.58
C CYS A 195 15.18 -5.96 -9.17
N GLU A 196 15.11 -5.69 -10.47
CA GLU A 196 15.92 -4.65 -11.13
C GLU A 196 15.63 -3.26 -10.56
N ILE A 197 14.34 -2.92 -10.33
CA ILE A 197 13.94 -1.67 -9.70
C ILE A 197 14.49 -1.58 -8.28
N ALA A 198 14.37 -2.65 -7.49
CA ALA A 198 14.84 -2.69 -6.11
C ALA A 198 16.36 -2.47 -6.03
N ARG A 199 17.16 -3.14 -6.89
CA ARG A 199 18.63 -2.93 -6.96
C ARG A 199 18.98 -1.47 -7.28
N ARG A 200 18.27 -0.83 -8.21
CA ARG A 200 18.49 0.58 -8.54
C ARG A 200 18.16 1.53 -7.39
N HIS A 201 17.34 1.09 -6.45
CA HIS A 201 16.85 1.92 -5.34
C HIS A 201 17.37 1.50 -3.96
N GLY A 202 18.39 0.63 -3.91
CA GLY A 202 19.12 0.37 -2.68
C GLY A 202 19.09 -1.07 -2.16
N ALA A 203 18.50 -2.03 -2.88
CA ALA A 203 18.73 -3.44 -2.57
C ALA A 203 20.14 -3.85 -2.99
N ASP A 204 20.91 -4.40 -2.05
CA ASP A 204 22.24 -4.93 -2.34
C ASP A 204 22.15 -6.26 -3.09
N HIS A 205 21.11 -7.05 -2.77
CA HIS A 205 20.82 -8.33 -3.42
C HIS A 205 19.34 -8.49 -3.68
N CYS A 206 19.00 -9.29 -4.71
CA CYS A 206 17.63 -9.73 -4.95
C CYS A 206 17.61 -11.22 -5.28
N LEU A 207 16.72 -11.94 -4.61
CA LEU A 207 16.56 -13.38 -4.73
C LEU A 207 15.23 -13.70 -5.41
N ASN A 208 15.27 -14.62 -6.36
CA ASN A 208 14.07 -15.22 -6.93
C ASN A 208 13.71 -16.46 -6.08
N PRO A 209 12.51 -16.50 -5.43
CA PRO A 209 12.13 -17.65 -4.61
C PRO A 209 11.84 -18.92 -5.42
N ILE A 210 11.66 -18.81 -6.74
CA ILE A 210 11.38 -19.96 -7.60
C ILE A 210 12.68 -20.72 -7.86
N GLY A 211 12.76 -21.95 -7.36
CA GLY A 211 13.93 -22.81 -7.54
C GLY A 211 15.15 -22.44 -6.68
N THR A 212 15.00 -21.52 -5.73
CA THR A 212 16.06 -21.07 -4.83
C THR A 212 15.67 -21.32 -3.38
N ASP A 213 16.57 -21.86 -2.58
CA ASP A 213 16.42 -21.90 -1.13
C ASP A 213 16.74 -20.52 -0.55
N VAL A 214 15.71 -19.69 -0.44
CA VAL A 214 15.83 -18.29 0.02
C VAL A 214 16.48 -18.21 1.40
N GLY A 215 16.09 -19.08 2.33
CA GLY A 215 16.66 -19.09 3.68
C GLY A 215 18.18 -19.38 3.69
N LEU A 216 18.61 -20.33 2.88
CA LEU A 216 20.02 -20.65 2.73
C LEU A 216 20.81 -19.50 2.08
N GLU A 217 20.24 -18.87 1.05
CA GLU A 217 20.90 -17.74 0.38
C GLU A 217 21.02 -16.53 1.33
N ILE A 218 19.97 -16.23 2.13
CA ILE A 218 20.06 -15.22 3.19
C ILE A 218 21.22 -15.53 4.13
N LYS A 219 21.36 -16.77 4.61
CA LYS A 219 22.49 -17.17 5.49
C LYS A 219 23.83 -16.99 4.83
N LYS A 220 23.97 -17.30 3.54
CA LYS A 220 25.22 -17.08 2.79
C LYS A 220 25.57 -15.59 2.69
N LEU A 221 24.58 -14.75 2.32
CA LEU A 221 24.77 -13.31 2.13
C LEU A 221 25.04 -12.55 3.44
N THR A 222 24.65 -13.12 4.58
CA THR A 222 24.83 -12.54 5.91
C THR A 222 25.96 -13.22 6.71
N GLY A 223 26.87 -13.92 6.06
CA GLY A 223 27.99 -14.60 6.74
C GLY A 223 27.54 -15.65 7.78
N LYS A 224 26.45 -16.37 7.53
CA LYS A 224 25.78 -17.38 8.37
C LYS A 224 25.00 -16.81 9.57
N GLN A 225 25.01 -15.51 9.82
CA GLN A 225 24.27 -14.89 10.93
C GLN A 225 22.76 -14.95 10.69
N GLY A 226 22.32 -14.66 9.48
CA GLY A 226 20.91 -14.51 9.10
C GLY A 226 20.46 -13.05 9.10
N ALA A 227 19.22 -12.82 8.71
CA ALA A 227 18.62 -11.51 8.70
C ALA A 227 18.23 -11.07 10.12
N ASP A 228 18.61 -9.86 10.52
CA ASP A 228 18.15 -9.25 11.77
C ASP A 228 16.66 -8.87 11.68
N VAL A 229 16.23 -8.48 10.49
CA VAL A 229 14.86 -8.08 10.20
C VAL A 229 14.36 -8.69 8.90
N ILE A 230 13.11 -9.22 8.94
CA ILE A 230 12.33 -9.59 7.76
C ILE A 230 11.09 -8.71 7.71
N ILE A 231 10.88 -7.97 6.62
CA ILE A 231 9.66 -7.19 6.35
C ILE A 231 8.86 -7.94 5.29
N GLU A 232 7.71 -8.47 5.67
CA GLU A 232 6.82 -9.23 4.79
C GLU A 232 5.76 -8.33 4.17
N THR A 233 5.78 -8.20 2.86
CA THR A 233 4.83 -7.36 2.10
C THR A 233 4.17 -8.12 0.94
N SER A 234 4.45 -9.40 0.78
CA SER A 234 3.94 -10.21 -0.33
C SER A 234 2.54 -10.78 -0.08
N GLY A 235 2.25 -11.13 1.18
CA GLY A 235 1.04 -11.86 1.56
C GLY A 235 1.03 -13.34 1.17
N PHE A 236 2.19 -13.90 0.78
CA PHE A 236 2.32 -15.32 0.44
C PHE A 236 3.00 -16.07 1.58
N ALA A 237 2.25 -16.98 2.23
CA ALA A 237 2.74 -17.76 3.37
C ALA A 237 4.02 -18.54 3.05
N ASP A 238 4.10 -19.18 1.88
CA ASP A 238 5.27 -19.95 1.45
C ASP A 238 6.52 -19.07 1.29
N ALA A 239 6.35 -17.84 0.82
CA ALA A 239 7.45 -16.89 0.67
C ALA A 239 8.00 -16.47 2.04
N LEU A 240 7.11 -16.18 3.00
CA LEU A 240 7.49 -15.89 4.37
C LEU A 240 8.18 -17.11 5.00
N GLN A 241 7.60 -18.31 4.92
CA GLN A 241 8.15 -19.53 5.49
C GLN A 241 9.56 -19.83 4.95
N SER A 242 9.78 -19.61 3.65
CA SER A 242 11.09 -19.77 3.03
C SER A 242 12.12 -18.78 3.60
N ALA A 243 11.74 -17.51 3.78
CA ALA A 243 12.60 -16.47 4.33
C ALA A 243 12.90 -16.67 5.84
N LEU A 244 11.92 -17.18 6.61
CA LEU A 244 12.07 -17.43 8.05
C LEU A 244 13.26 -18.32 8.39
N ARG A 245 13.57 -19.29 7.56
CA ARG A 245 14.78 -20.15 7.74
C ARG A 245 16.07 -19.35 7.70
N GLY A 246 16.06 -18.19 7.07
CA GLY A 246 17.18 -17.26 7.00
C GLY A 246 17.24 -16.24 8.13
N LEU A 247 16.26 -16.21 9.04
CA LEU A 247 16.23 -15.26 10.16
C LEU A 247 17.41 -15.53 11.13
N ALA A 248 17.93 -14.47 11.72
CA ALA A 248 18.91 -14.56 12.79
C ALA A 248 18.25 -14.99 14.10
N TYR A 249 19.03 -15.53 15.04
CA TYR A 249 18.55 -15.78 16.39
C TYR A 249 18.19 -14.44 17.06
N GLY A 250 16.94 -14.33 17.54
CA GLY A 250 16.42 -13.06 18.10
C GLY A 250 16.03 -12.01 17.04
N GLY A 251 16.05 -12.38 15.75
CA GLY A 251 15.61 -11.49 14.67
C GLY A 251 14.12 -11.17 14.72
N THR A 252 13.73 -10.07 14.08
CA THR A 252 12.38 -9.54 14.09
C THR A 252 11.68 -9.73 12.74
N ILE A 253 10.38 -10.01 12.77
CA ILE A 253 9.51 -10.05 11.59
C ILE A 253 8.49 -8.93 11.71
N SER A 254 8.41 -8.07 10.70
CA SER A 254 7.32 -7.13 10.51
C SER A 254 6.41 -7.63 9.40
N TYR A 255 5.17 -8.00 9.75
CA TYR A 255 4.18 -8.50 8.80
C TYR A 255 3.26 -7.34 8.38
N VAL A 256 3.39 -6.89 7.13
CA VAL A 256 2.68 -5.71 6.59
C VAL A 256 1.61 -6.11 5.58
N ALA A 257 1.72 -7.30 5.02
CA ALA A 257 0.86 -7.72 3.93
C ALA A 257 -0.58 -8.00 4.37
N PHE A 258 -1.49 -7.84 3.41
CA PHE A 258 -2.86 -8.30 3.50
C PHE A 258 -2.95 -9.70 2.88
N ALA A 259 -3.23 -10.71 3.69
CA ALA A 259 -3.21 -12.11 3.27
C ALA A 259 -4.34 -12.92 3.90
N LYS A 260 -4.55 -14.13 3.37
CA LYS A 260 -5.40 -15.12 4.03
C LYS A 260 -4.82 -15.49 5.40
N PRO A 261 -5.68 -15.86 6.38
CA PRO A 261 -5.22 -16.41 7.62
C PRO A 261 -4.24 -17.57 7.40
N PHE A 262 -3.21 -17.66 8.24
CA PHE A 262 -2.34 -18.84 8.28
C PHE A 262 -3.13 -20.02 8.81
N ALA A 263 -3.03 -21.18 8.13
CA ALA A 263 -3.56 -22.45 8.62
C ALA A 263 -2.58 -23.09 9.59
#